data_d3aa5825904ab40e90bb5d0397baddb5
#
_entry.id   d3aa5825904ab40e90bb5d0397baddb5
#
_cell.length_a   1.000
_cell.length_b   1.000
_cell.length_c   1.000
_cell.angle_alpha   90.00
_cell.angle_beta   90.00
_cell.angle_gamma   90.00
#
_symmetry.space_group_name_H-M   'P 1'
#
loop_
_entity.id
_entity.type
_entity.pdbx_description
1 polymer ?
#
loop_
_entity_poly.entity_id
_entity_poly.type
_entity_poly.pdbx_seq_one_letter_code
_entity_poly.pdbx_strand_id
1 'polypeptide(L)'
;MRLWRLTASDVLFQWNYGFYYVYAVFCTLYLLSILTLPQPVGQTVAVVMVFTDPAAMGLFFMGAIVLLEKSQRVNCALAVSPIRIWEYIAAKVLSLSAIGLAVGLVLAVAGGIQNLVLCALGILLASLLFSLCGMIVAIKVTTLNQFLLYTIPFELVICLPPALLFFGFRHPAMAVLPGVAAVYLISGDASVWLVSVVSLCAWTALAYFVCCKAVHRNFTVMGGADV
;
A
#
# COMPACT_ATOMS: atom_id res chain seq x y z
N MET A 1 -4.35 16.44 -17.15
CA MET A 1 -2.96 16.48 -17.66
C MET A 1 -1.89 16.57 -16.54
N ARG A 2 -2.09 17.34 -15.46
CA ARG A 2 -1.08 17.51 -14.37
C ARG A 2 -0.85 16.22 -13.58
N LEU A 3 -1.91 15.54 -13.14
CA LEU A 3 -1.80 14.31 -12.36
C LEU A 3 -0.98 13.23 -13.09
N TRP A 4 -1.26 13.01 -14.38
CA TRP A 4 -0.53 12.02 -15.18
C TRP A 4 0.98 12.33 -15.29
N ARG A 5 1.33 13.61 -15.45
CA ARG A 5 2.75 14.02 -15.47
C ARG A 5 3.43 13.82 -14.12
N LEU A 6 2.74 14.10 -13.01
CA LEU A 6 3.25 13.85 -11.66
C LEU A 6 3.44 12.34 -11.42
N THR A 7 2.45 11.52 -11.77
CA THR A 7 2.56 10.05 -11.64
C THR A 7 3.73 9.51 -12.49
N ALA A 8 3.89 10.00 -13.73
CA ALA A 8 5.02 9.61 -14.57
C ALA A 8 6.37 10.03 -13.99
N SER A 9 6.44 11.22 -13.39
CA SER A 9 7.65 11.68 -12.68
C SER A 9 7.96 10.82 -11.47
N ASP A 10 6.94 10.40 -10.69
CA ASP A 10 7.12 9.50 -9.55
C ASP A 10 7.58 8.10 -10.00
N VAL A 11 7.04 7.58 -11.11
CA VAL A 11 7.49 6.32 -11.72
C VAL A 11 8.96 6.39 -12.13
N LEU A 12 9.39 7.49 -12.79
CA LEU A 12 10.78 7.70 -13.17
C LEU A 12 11.70 7.82 -11.94
N PHE A 13 11.23 8.50 -10.90
CA PHE A 13 11.94 8.59 -9.64
C PHE A 13 12.15 7.20 -9.02
N GLN A 14 11.11 6.40 -8.92
CA GLN A 14 11.18 5.03 -8.40
C GLN A 14 12.12 4.15 -9.23
N TRP A 15 12.14 4.32 -10.57
CA TRP A 15 13.05 3.61 -11.46
C TRP A 15 14.51 3.98 -11.17
N ASN A 16 14.81 5.26 -11.12
CA ASN A 16 16.19 5.76 -10.91
C ASN A 16 16.75 5.39 -9.54
N TYR A 17 15.90 5.27 -8.53
CA TYR A 17 16.29 4.86 -7.17
C TYR A 17 16.26 3.34 -6.96
N GLY A 18 15.97 2.56 -7.98
CA GLY A 18 16.08 1.11 -7.93
C GLY A 18 14.93 0.38 -7.24
N PHE A 19 13.81 1.05 -6.92
CA PHE A 19 12.65 0.41 -6.28
C PHE A 19 12.10 -0.75 -7.11
N TYR A 20 12.07 -0.62 -8.43
CA TYR A 20 11.63 -1.68 -9.35
C TYR A 20 12.52 -2.93 -9.30
N TYR A 21 13.83 -2.75 -9.11
CA TYR A 21 14.75 -3.89 -8.97
C TYR A 21 14.49 -4.66 -7.68
N VAL A 22 14.22 -3.94 -6.59
CA VAL A 22 13.85 -4.56 -5.30
C VAL A 22 12.56 -5.33 -5.46
N TYR A 23 11.53 -4.75 -6.08
CA TYR A 23 10.28 -5.44 -6.40
C TYR A 23 10.50 -6.70 -7.25
N ALA A 24 11.33 -6.63 -8.29
CA ALA A 24 11.63 -7.78 -9.14
C ALA A 24 12.29 -8.93 -8.37
N VAL A 25 13.21 -8.61 -7.45
CA VAL A 25 13.86 -9.62 -6.60
C VAL A 25 12.83 -10.29 -5.69
N PHE A 26 12.01 -9.52 -4.97
CA PHE A 26 10.98 -10.09 -4.09
C PHE A 26 9.94 -10.89 -4.88
N CYS A 27 9.48 -10.39 -6.03
CA CYS A 27 8.56 -11.11 -6.91
C CYS A 27 9.14 -12.46 -7.33
N THR A 28 10.42 -12.51 -7.72
CA THR A 28 11.09 -13.76 -8.12
C THR A 28 11.18 -14.74 -6.96
N LEU A 29 11.55 -14.28 -5.75
CA LEU A 29 11.61 -15.13 -4.56
C LEU A 29 10.23 -15.69 -4.20
N TYR A 30 9.18 -14.88 -4.27
CA TYR A 30 7.80 -15.30 -4.00
C TYR A 30 7.30 -16.29 -5.05
N LEU A 31 7.56 -16.05 -6.33
CA LEU A 31 7.24 -16.99 -7.40
C LEU A 31 7.90 -18.35 -7.20
N LEU A 32 9.19 -18.37 -6.90
CA LEU A 32 9.90 -19.61 -6.62
C LEU A 32 9.27 -20.35 -5.43
N SER A 33 8.94 -19.62 -4.37
CA SER A 33 8.30 -20.21 -3.18
C SER A 33 6.92 -20.81 -3.51
N ILE A 34 6.10 -20.12 -4.29
CA ILE A 34 4.76 -20.59 -4.67
C ILE A 34 4.84 -21.82 -5.57
N LEU A 35 5.75 -21.80 -6.57
CA LEU A 35 5.88 -22.89 -7.55
C LEU A 35 6.48 -24.18 -6.97
N THR A 36 7.25 -24.10 -5.88
CA THR A 36 7.83 -25.27 -5.21
C THR A 36 6.88 -25.97 -4.24
N LEU A 37 5.79 -25.32 -3.84
CA LEU A 37 4.86 -25.84 -2.86
C LEU A 37 3.71 -26.62 -3.52
N PRO A 38 3.29 -27.77 -2.94
CA PRO A 38 2.14 -28.51 -3.44
C PRO A 38 0.84 -27.76 -3.16
N GLN A 39 -0.16 -27.94 -4.05
CA GLN A 39 -1.53 -27.49 -3.77
C GLN A 39 -2.18 -28.34 -2.67
N PRO A 40 -2.96 -27.76 -1.73
CA PRO A 40 -3.46 -26.37 -1.65
C PRO A 40 -2.56 -25.39 -0.87
N VAL A 41 -1.40 -25.84 -0.36
CA VAL A 41 -0.52 -25.00 0.45
C VAL A 41 0.00 -23.81 -0.38
N GLY A 42 0.37 -24.05 -1.64
CA GLY A 42 0.83 -23.02 -2.56
C GLY A 42 -0.19 -21.89 -2.72
N GLN A 43 -1.48 -22.18 -2.81
CA GLN A 43 -2.53 -21.17 -2.90
C GLN A 43 -2.63 -20.32 -1.61
N THR A 44 -2.58 -20.97 -0.44
CA THR A 44 -2.62 -20.25 0.84
C THR A 44 -1.41 -19.33 0.99
N VAL A 45 -0.22 -19.84 0.64
CA VAL A 45 1.02 -19.05 0.66
C VAL A 45 0.95 -17.89 -0.34
N ALA A 46 0.39 -18.08 -1.52
CA ALA A 46 0.20 -17.01 -2.49
C ALA A 46 -0.71 -15.91 -1.94
N VAL A 47 -1.82 -16.23 -1.29
CA VAL A 47 -2.71 -15.24 -0.66
C VAL A 47 -1.96 -14.43 0.41
N VAL A 48 -1.16 -15.10 1.25
CA VAL A 48 -0.35 -14.43 2.28
C VAL A 48 0.67 -13.51 1.64
N MET A 49 1.41 -13.98 0.64
CA MET A 49 2.45 -13.19 -0.03
C MET A 49 1.86 -12.00 -0.78
N VAL A 50 0.75 -12.20 -1.51
CA VAL A 50 0.04 -11.11 -2.20
C VAL A 50 -0.51 -10.08 -1.21
N PHE A 51 -0.95 -10.49 -0.03
CA PHE A 51 -1.39 -9.55 1.01
C PHE A 51 -0.23 -8.78 1.63
N THR A 52 0.88 -9.48 1.96
CA THR A 52 2.04 -8.86 2.61
C THR A 52 2.82 -7.95 1.66
N ASP A 53 2.77 -8.19 0.34
CA ASP A 53 3.45 -7.36 -0.65
C ASP A 53 2.93 -5.91 -0.67
N PRO A 54 1.63 -5.62 -0.80
CA PRO A 54 1.10 -4.28 -0.60
C PRO A 54 1.40 -3.69 0.78
N ALA A 55 1.37 -4.52 1.85
CA ALA A 55 1.67 -4.07 3.20
C ALA A 55 3.12 -3.63 3.35
N ALA A 56 4.06 -4.50 3.00
CA ALA A 56 5.48 -4.22 3.12
C ALA A 56 5.95 -3.16 2.11
N MET A 57 5.57 -3.32 0.86
CA MET A 57 6.04 -2.45 -0.23
C MET A 57 5.29 -1.12 -0.27
N GLY A 58 3.95 -1.13 -0.18
CA GLY A 58 3.15 0.09 -0.20
C GLY A 58 3.48 1.02 0.97
N LEU A 59 3.58 0.46 2.17
CA LEU A 59 3.85 1.23 3.38
C LEU A 59 5.32 1.67 3.44
N PHE A 60 6.26 0.73 3.33
CA PHE A 60 7.69 1.03 3.48
C PHE A 60 8.25 1.84 2.32
N PHE A 61 7.88 1.54 1.09
CA PHE A 61 8.38 2.31 -0.06
C PHE A 61 7.80 3.71 -0.08
N MET A 62 6.53 3.90 0.27
CA MET A 62 5.99 5.25 0.44
C MET A 62 6.79 6.02 1.49
N GLY A 63 7.13 5.39 2.60
CA GLY A 63 7.96 5.97 3.63
C GLY A 63 9.35 6.36 3.12
N ALA A 64 10.02 5.44 2.43
CA ALA A 64 11.34 5.68 1.86
C ALA A 64 11.33 6.82 0.84
N ILE A 65 10.34 6.85 -0.08
CA ILE A 65 10.19 7.91 -1.08
C ILE A 65 9.99 9.26 -0.42
N VAL A 66 9.07 9.38 0.54
CA VAL A 66 8.78 10.65 1.22
C VAL A 66 9.98 11.14 2.05
N LEU A 67 10.68 10.23 2.75
CA LEU A 67 11.88 10.59 3.50
C LEU A 67 13.04 11.02 2.58
N LEU A 68 13.18 10.36 1.43
CA LEU A 68 14.17 10.73 0.42
C LEU A 68 13.88 12.11 -0.16
N GLU A 69 12.63 12.42 -0.49
CA GLU A 69 12.21 13.75 -0.93
C GLU A 69 12.48 14.83 0.13
N LYS A 70 12.24 14.49 1.42
CA LYS A 70 12.59 15.39 2.52
C LYS A 70 14.08 15.68 2.58
N SER A 71 14.91 14.66 2.45
CA SER A 71 16.38 14.80 2.49
C SER A 71 16.90 15.65 1.34
N GLN A 72 16.27 15.60 0.18
CA GLN A 72 16.58 16.37 -1.01
C GLN A 72 15.90 17.75 -1.05
N ARG A 73 15.14 18.12 -0.02
CA ARG A 73 14.35 19.36 0.05
C ARG A 73 13.34 19.55 -1.09
N VAL A 74 12.91 18.45 -1.75
CA VAL A 74 11.90 18.49 -2.81
C VAL A 74 10.58 19.04 -2.27
N ASN A 75 10.26 18.74 -1.00
CA ASN A 75 9.05 19.24 -0.34
C ASN A 75 9.00 20.78 -0.27
N CYS A 76 10.15 21.47 -0.14
CA CYS A 76 10.22 22.94 -0.17
C CYS A 76 9.87 23.49 -1.57
N ALA A 77 10.35 22.83 -2.63
CA ALA A 77 10.00 23.20 -4.00
C ALA A 77 8.51 22.93 -4.31
N LEU A 78 7.97 21.85 -3.78
CA LEU A 78 6.55 21.52 -3.92
C LEU A 78 5.64 22.49 -3.17
N ALA A 79 6.06 22.98 -2.00
CA ALA A 79 5.29 23.93 -1.20
C ALA A 79 5.06 25.28 -1.90
N VAL A 80 5.99 25.70 -2.75
CA VAL A 80 5.89 26.95 -3.55
C VAL A 80 5.33 26.71 -4.96
N SER A 81 5.07 25.46 -5.33
CA SER A 81 4.54 25.11 -6.65
C SER A 81 2.99 25.17 -6.67
N PRO A 82 2.37 25.41 -7.84
CA PRO A 82 0.91 25.44 -7.97
C PRO A 82 0.26 24.04 -7.94
N ILE A 83 0.92 23.05 -7.32
CA ILE A 83 0.45 21.68 -7.21
C ILE A 83 -0.54 21.58 -6.05
N ARG A 84 -1.70 20.97 -6.30
CA ARG A 84 -2.68 20.73 -5.25
C ARG A 84 -2.27 19.52 -4.42
N ILE A 85 -2.54 19.56 -3.11
CA ILE A 85 -2.19 18.50 -2.16
C ILE A 85 -2.74 17.13 -2.60
N TRP A 86 -3.99 17.11 -3.09
CA TRP A 86 -4.60 15.86 -3.56
C TRP A 86 -3.90 15.30 -4.81
N GLU A 87 -3.37 16.15 -5.70
CA GLU A 87 -2.61 15.71 -6.88
C GLU A 87 -1.29 15.05 -6.47
N TYR A 88 -0.61 15.62 -5.48
CA TYR A 88 0.62 15.07 -4.92
C TYR A 88 0.39 13.69 -4.27
N ILE A 89 -0.63 13.58 -3.39
CA ILE A 89 -0.97 12.32 -2.72
C ILE A 89 -1.38 11.27 -3.77
N ALA A 90 -2.30 11.63 -4.68
CA ALA A 90 -2.82 10.70 -5.67
C ALA A 90 -1.72 10.19 -6.61
N ALA A 91 -0.81 11.03 -7.07
CA ALA A 91 0.28 10.63 -7.95
C ALA A 91 1.15 9.53 -7.31
N LYS A 92 1.57 9.72 -6.06
CA LYS A 92 2.40 8.76 -5.33
C LYS A 92 1.69 7.46 -5.02
N VAL A 93 0.47 7.57 -4.52
CA VAL A 93 -0.32 6.39 -4.15
C VAL A 93 -0.66 5.57 -5.40
N LEU A 94 -1.04 6.21 -6.52
CA LEU A 94 -1.34 5.52 -7.77
C LEU A 94 -0.10 4.86 -8.38
N SER A 95 1.07 5.52 -8.34
CA SER A 95 2.30 4.93 -8.89
C SER A 95 2.70 3.65 -8.16
N LEU A 96 2.67 3.65 -6.82
CA LEU A 96 2.97 2.45 -6.02
C LEU A 96 1.90 1.37 -6.14
N SER A 97 0.61 1.75 -6.14
CA SER A 97 -0.49 0.80 -6.29
C SER A 97 -0.49 0.10 -7.65
N ALA A 98 -0.05 0.78 -8.71
CA ALA A 98 0.08 0.18 -10.03
C ALA A 98 1.14 -0.94 -10.05
N ILE A 99 2.27 -0.74 -9.36
CA ILE A 99 3.31 -1.77 -9.26
C ILE A 99 2.82 -2.93 -8.38
N GLY A 100 2.26 -2.63 -7.21
CA GLY A 100 1.69 -3.64 -6.31
C GLY A 100 0.62 -4.48 -7.00
N LEU A 101 -0.23 -3.85 -7.82
CA LEU A 101 -1.23 -4.55 -8.62
C LEU A 101 -0.59 -5.48 -9.66
N ALA A 102 0.41 -5.00 -10.40
CA ALA A 102 1.09 -5.80 -11.42
C ALA A 102 1.78 -7.03 -10.80
N VAL A 103 2.56 -6.85 -9.75
CA VAL A 103 3.26 -7.94 -9.05
C VAL A 103 2.27 -8.86 -8.37
N GLY A 104 1.29 -8.32 -7.64
CA GLY A 104 0.29 -9.12 -6.95
C GLY A 104 -0.55 -9.98 -7.90
N LEU A 105 -0.90 -9.49 -9.10
CA LEU A 105 -1.59 -10.29 -10.12
C LEU A 105 -0.71 -11.44 -10.67
N VAL A 106 0.59 -11.20 -10.89
CA VAL A 106 1.52 -12.26 -11.30
C VAL A 106 1.56 -13.37 -10.25
N LEU A 107 1.68 -13.01 -8.98
CA LEU A 107 1.68 -13.97 -7.86
C LEU A 107 0.34 -14.69 -7.70
N ALA A 108 -0.78 -13.98 -7.89
CA ALA A 108 -2.13 -14.54 -7.83
C ALA A 108 -2.36 -15.62 -8.91
N VAL A 109 -1.92 -15.35 -10.14
CA VAL A 109 -1.99 -16.32 -11.23
C VAL A 109 -1.10 -17.52 -10.95
N ALA A 110 0.13 -17.31 -10.48
CA ALA A 110 1.04 -18.41 -10.11
C ALA A 110 0.49 -19.27 -8.97
N GLY A 111 -0.21 -18.65 -8.01
CA GLY A 111 -0.85 -19.34 -6.89
C GLY A 111 -2.17 -20.04 -7.23
N GLY A 112 -2.68 -19.88 -8.47
CA GLY A 112 -3.94 -20.51 -8.90
C GLY A 112 -5.19 -19.88 -8.30
N ILE A 113 -5.15 -18.58 -7.96
CA ILE A 113 -6.33 -17.86 -7.46
C ILE A 113 -7.35 -17.73 -8.59
N GLN A 114 -8.55 -18.29 -8.40
CA GLN A 114 -9.54 -18.40 -9.46
C GLN A 114 -10.21 -17.07 -9.81
N ASN A 115 -10.56 -16.25 -8.81
CA ASN A 115 -11.29 -15.00 -9.03
C ASN A 115 -10.31 -13.81 -9.09
N LEU A 116 -9.66 -13.64 -10.25
CA LEU A 116 -8.68 -12.57 -10.44
C LEU A 116 -9.26 -11.16 -10.33
N VAL A 117 -10.56 -10.98 -10.60
CA VAL A 117 -11.22 -9.65 -10.51
C VAL A 117 -11.31 -9.21 -9.05
N LEU A 118 -11.81 -10.10 -8.17
CA LEU A 118 -11.86 -9.81 -6.73
C LEU A 118 -10.46 -9.64 -6.15
N CYS A 119 -9.52 -10.49 -6.58
CA CYS A 119 -8.13 -10.40 -6.17
C CYS A 119 -7.51 -9.05 -6.58
N ALA A 120 -7.71 -8.61 -7.82
CA ALA A 120 -7.22 -7.31 -8.31
C ALA A 120 -7.79 -6.13 -7.50
N LEU A 121 -9.10 -6.17 -7.21
CA LEU A 121 -9.75 -5.16 -6.35
C LEU A 121 -9.16 -5.17 -4.93
N GLY A 122 -8.94 -6.36 -4.37
CA GLY A 122 -8.32 -6.51 -3.05
C GLY A 122 -6.90 -5.93 -3.01
N ILE A 123 -6.06 -6.28 -3.97
CA ILE A 123 -4.70 -5.76 -4.10
C ILE A 123 -4.71 -4.24 -4.26
N LEU A 124 -5.55 -3.71 -5.14
CA LEU A 124 -5.62 -2.28 -5.40
C LEU A 124 -6.00 -1.50 -4.12
N LEU A 125 -7.11 -1.88 -3.48
CA LEU A 125 -7.61 -1.20 -2.28
C LEU A 125 -6.64 -1.33 -1.10
N ALA A 126 -6.01 -2.52 -0.92
CA ALA A 126 -4.98 -2.72 0.08
C ALA A 126 -3.75 -1.83 -0.19
N SER A 127 -3.25 -1.81 -1.43
CA SER A 127 -2.10 -0.97 -1.81
C SER A 127 -2.38 0.52 -1.57
N LEU A 128 -3.59 0.99 -1.89
CA LEU A 128 -4.00 2.37 -1.62
C LEU A 128 -3.96 2.65 -0.10
N LEU A 129 -4.55 1.78 0.70
CA LEU A 129 -4.60 1.94 2.15
C LEU A 129 -3.20 1.95 2.78
N PHE A 130 -2.36 0.96 2.47
CA PHE A 130 -1.02 0.86 3.03
C PHE A 130 -0.11 2.03 2.60
N SER A 131 -0.19 2.45 1.34
CA SER A 131 0.56 3.61 0.84
C SER A 131 0.13 4.90 1.55
N LEU A 132 -1.16 5.10 1.81
CA LEU A 132 -1.66 6.23 2.59
C LEU A 132 -1.16 6.19 4.04
N CYS A 133 -1.19 5.02 4.68
CA CYS A 133 -0.65 4.85 6.04
C CYS A 133 0.85 5.17 6.07
N GLY A 134 1.62 4.68 5.10
CA GLY A 134 3.04 4.99 4.97
C GLY A 134 3.32 6.48 4.83
N MET A 135 2.54 7.18 4.01
CA MET A 135 2.65 8.63 3.84
C MET A 135 2.31 9.39 5.13
N ILE A 136 1.25 9.01 5.86
CA ILE A 136 0.86 9.64 7.14
C ILE A 136 2.00 9.57 8.16
N VAL A 137 2.67 8.43 8.24
CA VAL A 137 3.81 8.24 9.14
C VAL A 137 5.02 9.03 8.65
N ALA A 138 5.38 8.88 7.36
CA ALA A 138 6.58 9.49 6.79
C ALA A 138 6.59 11.01 6.87
N ILE A 139 5.43 11.66 6.77
CA ILE A 139 5.32 13.11 6.91
C ILE A 139 5.73 13.59 8.31
N LYS A 140 5.48 12.79 9.35
CA LYS A 140 5.73 13.18 10.75
C LYS A 140 7.15 12.91 11.24
N VAL A 141 7.89 12.04 10.56
CA VAL A 141 9.23 11.58 10.97
C VAL A 141 10.32 12.13 10.07
N THR A 142 11.56 12.12 10.56
CA THR A 142 12.72 12.65 9.83
C THR A 142 13.76 11.58 9.51
N THR A 143 13.74 10.46 10.22
CA THR A 143 14.71 9.37 10.04
C THR A 143 14.00 8.06 9.75
N LEU A 144 14.70 7.16 9.02
CA LEU A 144 14.19 5.83 8.69
C LEU A 144 13.89 4.99 9.96
N ASN A 145 14.72 5.09 10.98
CA ASN A 145 14.51 4.36 12.24
C ASN A 145 13.22 4.80 12.95
N GLN A 146 12.96 6.11 12.99
CA GLN A 146 11.68 6.63 13.51
C GLN A 146 10.52 6.13 12.67
N PHE A 147 10.66 6.13 11.32
CA PHE A 147 9.63 5.63 10.43
C PHE A 147 9.26 4.19 10.77
N LEU A 148 10.25 3.29 10.87
CA LEU A 148 10.03 1.88 11.20
C LEU A 148 9.32 1.70 12.55
N LEU A 149 9.70 2.47 13.58
CA LEU A 149 9.02 2.41 14.88
C LEU A 149 7.57 2.91 14.83
N TYR A 150 7.31 3.99 14.09
CA TYR A 150 5.96 4.56 14.00
C TYR A 150 5.02 3.79 13.05
N THR A 151 5.54 2.90 12.19
CA THR A 151 4.71 2.01 11.37
C THR A 151 4.18 0.80 12.13
N ILE A 152 4.86 0.35 13.20
CA ILE A 152 4.46 -0.83 13.98
C ILE A 152 2.98 -0.81 14.42
N PRO A 153 2.41 0.28 14.97
CA PRO A 153 0.99 0.29 15.34
C PRO A 153 0.05 0.07 14.15
N PHE A 154 0.37 0.61 12.98
CA PHE A 154 -0.43 0.41 11.77
C PHE A 154 -0.36 -1.03 11.29
N GLU A 155 0.83 -1.63 11.31
CA GLU A 155 1.02 -3.04 10.95
C GLU A 155 0.28 -3.97 11.91
N LEU A 156 0.38 -3.74 13.22
CA LEU A 156 -0.34 -4.55 14.20
C LEU A 156 -1.85 -4.49 13.98
N VAL A 157 -2.41 -3.32 13.77
CA VAL A 157 -3.86 -3.16 13.58
C VAL A 157 -4.35 -3.76 12.26
N ILE A 158 -3.54 -3.67 11.20
CA ILE A 158 -3.96 -4.11 9.86
C ILE A 158 -3.55 -5.56 9.58
N CYS A 159 -2.33 -5.97 9.98
CA CYS A 159 -1.79 -7.29 9.62
C CYS A 159 -2.04 -8.38 10.68
N LEU A 160 -2.23 -8.03 11.95
CA LEU A 160 -2.47 -9.03 12.99
C LEU A 160 -3.84 -9.73 12.84
N PRO A 161 -4.97 -9.02 12.59
CA PRO A 161 -6.27 -9.68 12.45
C PRO A 161 -6.35 -10.72 11.31
N PRO A 162 -5.78 -10.50 10.12
CA PRO A 162 -5.73 -11.53 9.08
C PRO A 162 -5.00 -12.81 9.50
N ALA A 163 -4.00 -12.70 10.37
CA ALA A 163 -3.30 -13.89 10.88
C ALA A 163 -4.26 -14.87 11.57
N LEU A 164 -5.29 -14.37 12.26
CA LEU A 164 -6.31 -15.20 12.92
C LEU A 164 -7.10 -16.06 11.94
N LEU A 165 -7.28 -15.61 10.69
CA LEU A 165 -7.94 -16.41 9.64
C LEU A 165 -7.18 -17.71 9.35
N PHE A 166 -5.85 -17.66 9.38
CA PHE A 166 -4.99 -18.84 9.13
C PHE A 166 -5.00 -19.80 10.31
N PHE A 167 -5.35 -19.33 11.52
CA PHE A 167 -5.59 -20.19 12.70
C PHE A 167 -7.02 -20.75 12.77
N GLY A 168 -7.86 -20.52 11.74
CA GLY A 168 -9.20 -21.07 11.67
C GLY A 168 -10.31 -20.20 12.24
N PHE A 169 -10.01 -19.02 12.76
CA PHE A 169 -11.03 -18.07 13.25
C PHE A 169 -11.67 -17.33 12.06
N ARG A 170 -12.74 -17.89 11.50
CA ARG A 170 -13.50 -17.31 10.38
C ARG A 170 -14.86 -16.82 10.86
N HIS A 171 -15.01 -15.52 11.02
CA HIS A 171 -16.30 -14.91 11.34
C HIS A 171 -16.61 -13.76 10.37
N PRO A 172 -17.82 -13.67 9.77
CA PRO A 172 -18.15 -12.66 8.78
C PRO A 172 -17.94 -11.21 9.28
N ALA A 173 -18.17 -10.95 10.58
CA ALA A 173 -17.92 -9.63 11.18
C ALA A 173 -16.45 -9.20 11.10
N MET A 174 -15.50 -10.13 10.99
CA MET A 174 -14.08 -9.77 10.83
C MET A 174 -13.79 -9.09 9.50
N ALA A 175 -14.65 -9.25 8.49
CA ALA A 175 -14.55 -8.56 7.20
C ALA A 175 -14.66 -7.02 7.31
N VAL A 176 -15.05 -6.48 8.47
CA VAL A 176 -15.01 -5.05 8.76
C VAL A 176 -13.58 -4.55 9.02
N LEU A 177 -12.65 -5.43 9.41
CA LEU A 177 -11.25 -5.08 9.63
C LEU A 177 -10.51 -5.00 8.28
N PRO A 178 -9.71 -3.94 8.05
CA PRO A 178 -9.16 -3.67 6.72
C PRO A 178 -8.25 -4.79 6.20
N GLY A 179 -7.40 -5.35 7.06
CA GLY A 179 -6.53 -6.45 6.67
C GLY A 179 -7.29 -7.73 6.35
N VAL A 180 -8.32 -8.06 7.13
CA VAL A 180 -9.17 -9.24 6.91
C VAL A 180 -9.97 -9.08 5.62
N ALA A 181 -10.55 -7.90 5.39
CA ALA A 181 -11.26 -7.57 4.16
C ALA A 181 -10.36 -7.73 2.92
N ALA A 182 -9.10 -7.27 3.01
CA ALA A 182 -8.13 -7.45 1.94
C ALA A 182 -7.85 -8.93 1.66
N VAL A 183 -7.63 -9.75 2.69
CA VAL A 183 -7.37 -11.19 2.52
C VAL A 183 -8.58 -11.92 1.92
N TYR A 184 -9.82 -11.60 2.32
CA TYR A 184 -11.01 -12.19 1.70
C TYR A 184 -11.12 -11.86 0.21
N LEU A 185 -10.85 -10.62 -0.19
CA LEU A 185 -10.87 -10.24 -1.60
C LEU A 185 -9.72 -10.89 -2.39
N ILE A 186 -8.50 -10.90 -1.83
CA ILE A 186 -7.33 -11.51 -2.46
C ILE A 186 -7.50 -13.02 -2.64
N SER A 187 -8.11 -13.71 -1.66
CA SER A 187 -8.42 -15.14 -1.77
C SER A 187 -9.51 -15.47 -2.79
N GLY A 188 -10.22 -14.44 -3.30
CA GLY A 188 -11.33 -14.62 -4.25
C GLY A 188 -12.62 -15.12 -3.63
N ASP A 189 -12.75 -15.01 -2.30
CA ASP A 189 -13.96 -15.47 -1.59
C ASP A 189 -15.14 -14.53 -1.87
N ALA A 190 -16.11 -15.05 -2.63
CA ALA A 190 -17.30 -14.31 -3.02
C ALA A 190 -18.36 -14.21 -1.91
N SER A 191 -18.20 -14.90 -0.78
CA SER A 191 -19.25 -14.96 0.27
C SER A 191 -19.42 -13.61 0.99
N VAL A 192 -18.32 -12.89 1.20
CA VAL A 192 -18.29 -11.61 1.96
C VAL A 192 -17.71 -10.45 1.14
N TRP A 193 -17.63 -10.60 -0.19
CA TRP A 193 -16.95 -9.63 -1.06
C TRP A 193 -17.50 -8.20 -0.91
N LEU A 194 -18.81 -8.04 -0.81
CA LEU A 194 -19.46 -6.74 -0.75
C LEU A 194 -19.11 -5.99 0.54
N VAL A 195 -19.18 -6.69 1.68
CA VAL A 195 -18.78 -6.14 2.98
C VAL A 195 -17.30 -5.77 2.97
N SER A 196 -16.45 -6.62 2.39
CA SER A 196 -15.00 -6.40 2.30
C SER A 196 -14.66 -5.20 1.44
N VAL A 197 -15.30 -5.02 0.28
CA VAL A 197 -15.10 -3.84 -0.58
C VAL A 197 -15.53 -2.57 0.13
N VAL A 198 -16.74 -2.56 0.72
CA VAL A 198 -17.26 -1.39 1.44
C VAL A 198 -16.35 -1.03 2.63
N SER A 199 -15.91 -2.03 3.38
CA SER A 199 -14.97 -1.83 4.49
C SER A 199 -13.66 -1.21 4.03
N LEU A 200 -12.99 -1.79 3.02
CA LEU A 200 -11.74 -1.26 2.50
C LEU A 200 -11.90 0.14 1.92
N CYS A 201 -12.98 0.42 1.20
CA CYS A 201 -13.27 1.76 0.70
C CYS A 201 -13.44 2.76 1.84
N ALA A 202 -14.15 2.40 2.91
CA ALA A 202 -14.34 3.25 4.08
C ALA A 202 -13.01 3.54 4.81
N TRP A 203 -12.18 2.51 5.03
CA TRP A 203 -10.85 2.67 5.65
C TRP A 203 -9.89 3.47 4.77
N THR A 204 -9.92 3.25 3.46
CA THR A 204 -9.09 4.01 2.50
C THR A 204 -9.52 5.47 2.45
N ALA A 205 -10.82 5.75 2.45
CA ALA A 205 -11.35 7.12 2.49
C ALA A 205 -10.96 7.83 3.80
N LEU A 206 -11.05 7.14 4.95
CA LEU A 206 -10.61 7.66 6.24
C LEU A 206 -9.11 7.98 6.22
N ALA A 207 -8.28 7.04 5.77
CA ALA A 207 -6.83 7.22 5.64
C ALA A 207 -6.48 8.38 4.71
N TYR A 208 -7.20 8.51 3.57
CA TYR A 208 -7.01 9.62 2.64
C TYR A 208 -7.31 10.97 3.29
N PHE A 209 -8.41 11.08 4.02
CA PHE A 209 -8.78 12.31 4.73
C PHE A 209 -7.73 12.70 5.78
N VAL A 210 -7.26 11.74 6.57
CA VAL A 210 -6.19 11.96 7.57
C VAL A 210 -4.88 12.36 6.86
N CYS A 211 -4.55 11.71 5.76
CA CYS A 211 -3.38 12.00 4.96
C CYS A 211 -3.41 13.43 4.40
N CYS A 212 -4.52 13.86 3.79
CA CYS A 212 -4.69 15.22 3.29
C CYS A 212 -4.46 16.26 4.39
N LYS A 213 -5.03 16.03 5.57
CA LYS A 213 -4.86 16.93 6.73
C LYS A 213 -3.40 16.98 7.22
N ALA A 214 -2.72 15.83 7.23
CA ALA A 214 -1.32 15.75 7.64
C ALA A 214 -0.38 16.45 6.64
N VAL A 215 -0.60 16.22 5.33
CA VAL A 215 0.19 16.88 4.27
C VAL A 215 -0.04 18.38 4.27
N HIS A 216 -1.31 18.80 4.39
CA HIS A 216 -1.64 20.24 4.44
C HIS A 216 -0.91 20.95 5.57
N ARG A 217 -0.98 20.40 6.79
CA ARG A 217 -0.29 20.97 7.94
C ARG A 217 1.23 21.03 7.75
N ASN A 218 1.82 20.03 7.10
CA ASN A 218 3.27 20.01 6.86
C ASN A 218 3.69 21.09 5.84
N PHE A 219 2.91 21.29 4.79
CA PHE A 219 3.21 22.29 3.76
C PHE A 219 2.98 23.72 4.26
N THR A 220 2.01 23.99 5.11
CA THR A 220 1.81 25.31 5.71
C THR A 220 2.99 25.69 6.60
N VAL A 221 3.47 24.77 7.44
CA VAL A 221 4.66 25.00 8.28
C VAL A 221 5.91 25.27 7.42
N MET A 222 6.12 24.52 6.33
CA MET A 222 7.28 24.71 5.44
C MET A 222 7.18 25.96 4.57
N GLY A 223 5.97 26.40 4.20
CA GLY A 223 5.72 27.61 3.41
C GLY A 223 5.79 28.93 4.20
N GLY A 224 6.14 28.86 5.48
CA GLY A 224 6.26 30.07 6.33
C GLY A 224 4.93 30.72 6.70
N ALA A 225 3.81 30.01 6.57
CA ALA A 225 2.49 30.44 6.98
C ALA A 225 2.15 30.02 8.44
N ASP A 226 3.11 30.12 9.34
CA ASP A 226 2.85 30.07 10.75
C ASP A 226 2.35 31.46 11.20
N VAL A 227 1.05 31.60 11.23
CA VAL A 227 0.36 32.62 11.99
C VAL A 227 -0.62 31.93 12.94
#